data_a12747bdc021268b901b8f4bfdc83541
#
_entry.id   a12747bdc021268b901b8f4bfdc83541
#
_cell.length_a   1.000
_cell.length_b   1.000
_cell.length_c   1.000
_cell.angle_alpha   90.00
_cell.angle_beta   90.00
_cell.angle_gamma   90.00
#
_symmetry.space_group_name_H-M   'P 1'
#
loop_
_entity.id
_entity.type
_entity.pdbx_description
1 polymer ?
#
loop_
_entity_poly.entity_id
_entity_poly.type
_entity_poly.pdbx_seq_one_letter_code
_entity_poly.pdbx_strand_id
1 'polypeptide(L)'
;RSVSRGLGDVYKRQAWTVQFIKQPWSLFTYMFMHAGVLHLLFNMLWLYWFGQLFLSFFSAKHFRGVYILGGFCGGLLYMLAYNVFPYFSDSLYYSYLLGASASVLAIVVATAVREPDYPVHFMFIGTVRLKYVALFMVVTDLLFMTSGNAGGHIAHLGGALAGWWFASGLTRGHDATAWINRFIDWVASGFTVHRSPKKPKMKVHYGDKAKDYEYNARKKQNSDEIDRILDKLRKSGYDSLTSDEKKSLFDASKK
;
A
#
# COMPACT_ATOMS: atom_id res chain seq x y z
N ARG A 1 5.87 -36.60 -22.66
CA ARG A 1 6.95 -36.75 -21.59
C ARG A 1 8.10 -35.77 -21.70
N SER A 2 8.26 -34.96 -22.75
CA SER A 2 9.45 -34.05 -22.93
C SER A 2 9.21 -32.61 -22.53
N VAL A 3 7.99 -32.09 -22.59
CA VAL A 3 7.71 -30.67 -22.28
C VAL A 3 7.73 -30.38 -20.75
N SER A 4 7.35 -31.38 -19.92
CA SER A 4 7.39 -31.24 -18.47
C SER A 4 8.81 -31.24 -17.88
N ARG A 5 9.80 -31.78 -18.59
CA ARG A 5 11.20 -31.78 -18.14
C ARG A 5 11.87 -30.41 -18.28
N GLY A 6 11.61 -29.67 -19.36
CA GLY A 6 12.25 -28.39 -19.61
C GLY A 6 11.85 -27.28 -18.63
N LEU A 7 10.56 -27.18 -18.30
CA LEU A 7 10.07 -26.21 -17.31
C LEU A 7 10.46 -26.62 -15.88
N GLY A 8 10.44 -27.92 -15.55
CA GLY A 8 10.84 -28.41 -14.24
C GLY A 8 12.33 -28.23 -13.93
N ASP A 9 13.21 -28.28 -14.95
CA ASP A 9 14.65 -28.10 -14.74
C ASP A 9 15.07 -26.65 -14.58
N VAL A 10 14.30 -25.70 -15.09
CA VAL A 10 14.55 -24.25 -14.90
C VAL A 10 14.36 -23.82 -13.45
N TYR A 11 13.48 -24.51 -12.71
CA TYR A 11 13.15 -24.16 -11.31
C TYR A 11 13.77 -25.09 -10.28
N LYS A 12 14.30 -26.24 -10.70
CA LYS A 12 15.03 -27.16 -9.84
C LYS A 12 16.42 -26.59 -9.53
N ARG A 13 16.80 -26.59 -8.26
CA ARG A 13 18.14 -26.20 -7.76
C ARG A 13 18.30 -24.74 -7.39
N GLN A 14 17.26 -24.02 -6.99
CA GLN A 14 17.38 -22.65 -6.50
C GLN A 14 18.24 -22.54 -5.22
N ALA A 15 18.28 -23.59 -4.40
CA ALA A 15 19.09 -23.61 -3.19
C ALA A 15 20.60 -23.58 -3.49
N TRP A 16 21.05 -24.12 -4.64
CA TRP A 16 22.46 -24.16 -4.96
C TRP A 16 22.95 -22.84 -5.56
N THR A 17 23.91 -22.20 -4.86
CA THR A 17 24.42 -20.86 -5.20
C THR A 17 24.95 -20.76 -6.64
N VAL A 18 25.64 -21.79 -7.15
CA VAL A 18 26.17 -21.78 -8.54
C VAL A 18 25.03 -21.76 -9.57
N GLN A 19 23.93 -22.44 -9.30
CA GLN A 19 22.77 -22.43 -10.21
C GLN A 19 22.02 -21.10 -10.13
N PHE A 20 21.95 -20.49 -8.93
CA PHE A 20 21.38 -19.15 -8.77
C PHE A 20 22.16 -18.10 -9.58
N ILE A 21 23.49 -18.14 -9.58
CA ILE A 21 24.31 -17.23 -10.39
C ILE A 21 23.98 -17.35 -11.89
N LYS A 22 23.67 -18.56 -12.36
CA LYS A 22 23.24 -18.80 -13.75
C LYS A 22 21.81 -18.38 -14.05
N GLN A 23 20.95 -18.33 -13.03
CA GLN A 23 19.50 -18.05 -13.15
C GLN A 23 19.02 -17.07 -12.05
N PRO A 24 19.57 -15.85 -11.96
CA PRO A 24 19.25 -14.92 -10.88
C PRO A 24 17.78 -14.48 -10.85
N TRP A 25 17.11 -14.53 -12.01
CA TRP A 25 15.66 -14.27 -12.10
C TRP A 25 14.82 -15.26 -11.30
N SER A 26 15.34 -16.44 -10.95
CA SER A 26 14.61 -17.45 -10.16
C SER A 26 14.21 -16.93 -8.78
N LEU A 27 14.98 -16.00 -8.20
CA LEU A 27 14.67 -15.33 -6.93
C LEU A 27 13.40 -14.45 -7.02
N PHE A 28 13.01 -14.06 -8.22
CA PHE A 28 11.78 -13.31 -8.46
C PHE A 28 10.65 -14.19 -8.97
N THR A 29 10.96 -15.10 -9.93
CA THR A 29 9.91 -15.87 -10.62
C THR A 29 9.27 -16.95 -9.75
N TYR A 30 9.95 -17.46 -8.73
CA TYR A 30 9.41 -18.49 -7.84
C TYR A 30 8.12 -18.05 -7.12
N MET A 31 7.98 -16.74 -6.83
CA MET A 31 6.80 -16.18 -6.17
C MET A 31 5.50 -16.37 -6.99
N PHE A 32 5.62 -16.59 -8.29
CA PHE A 32 4.49 -16.76 -9.22
C PHE A 32 4.25 -18.21 -9.62
N MET A 33 5.11 -19.13 -9.16
CA MET A 33 5.01 -20.55 -9.45
C MET A 33 4.35 -21.29 -8.29
N HIS A 34 3.48 -22.26 -8.58
CA HIS A 34 2.76 -23.02 -7.57
C HIS A 34 2.80 -24.52 -7.88
N ALA A 35 2.92 -25.35 -6.86
CA ALA A 35 3.04 -26.81 -7.01
C ALA A 35 1.73 -27.49 -7.47
N GLY A 36 0.59 -26.83 -7.34
CA GLY A 36 -0.71 -27.35 -7.75
C GLY A 36 -1.83 -26.34 -7.57
N VAL A 37 -3.03 -26.72 -8.04
CA VAL A 37 -4.21 -25.84 -8.05
C VAL A 37 -4.62 -25.39 -6.65
N LEU A 38 -4.63 -26.28 -5.67
CA LEU A 38 -4.98 -25.92 -4.29
C LEU A 38 -3.95 -25.00 -3.65
N HIS A 39 -2.65 -25.22 -3.92
CA HIS A 39 -1.59 -24.33 -3.45
C HIS A 39 -1.75 -22.91 -4.04
N LEU A 40 -2.05 -22.80 -5.33
CA LEU A 40 -2.37 -21.53 -5.97
C LEU A 40 -3.62 -20.90 -5.36
N LEU A 41 -4.71 -21.66 -5.23
CA LEU A 41 -5.99 -21.16 -4.71
C LEU A 41 -5.83 -20.57 -3.30
N PHE A 42 -5.20 -21.31 -2.39
CA PHE A 42 -4.98 -20.81 -1.03
C PHE A 42 -4.07 -19.58 -0.99
N ASN A 43 -2.98 -19.54 -1.79
CA ASN A 43 -2.16 -18.35 -1.87
C ASN A 43 -2.95 -17.12 -2.36
N MET A 44 -3.78 -17.29 -3.40
CA MET A 44 -4.59 -16.18 -3.93
C MET A 44 -5.68 -15.75 -2.95
N LEU A 45 -6.30 -16.69 -2.24
CA LEU A 45 -7.32 -16.40 -1.23
C LEU A 45 -6.74 -15.60 -0.06
N TRP A 46 -5.59 -16.03 0.48
CA TRP A 46 -4.89 -15.32 1.54
C TRP A 46 -4.39 -13.95 1.07
N LEU A 47 -3.82 -13.88 -0.13
CA LEU A 47 -3.39 -12.62 -0.74
C LEU A 47 -4.56 -11.65 -0.91
N TYR A 48 -5.72 -12.14 -1.33
CA TYR A 48 -6.92 -11.32 -1.49
C TYR A 48 -7.39 -10.76 -0.14
N TRP A 49 -7.62 -11.62 0.86
CA TRP A 49 -8.15 -11.18 2.16
C TRP A 49 -7.18 -10.29 2.91
N PHE A 50 -5.94 -10.72 3.07
CA PHE A 50 -4.95 -9.91 3.79
C PHE A 50 -4.43 -8.75 2.95
N GLY A 51 -4.51 -8.83 1.63
CA GLY A 51 -4.24 -7.71 0.73
C GLY A 51 -5.26 -6.59 0.89
N GLN A 52 -6.56 -6.91 0.95
CA GLN A 52 -7.60 -5.92 1.23
C GLN A 52 -7.40 -5.27 2.61
N LEU A 53 -7.11 -6.09 3.62
CA LEU A 53 -6.83 -5.58 4.96
C LEU A 53 -5.60 -4.67 4.98
N PHE A 54 -4.51 -5.06 4.32
CA PHE A 54 -3.30 -4.26 4.19
C PHE A 54 -3.59 -2.90 3.52
N LEU A 55 -4.38 -2.89 2.45
CA LEU A 55 -4.74 -1.68 1.71
C LEU A 55 -5.62 -0.71 2.50
N SER A 56 -6.23 -1.16 3.60
CA SER A 56 -6.93 -0.28 4.54
C SER A 56 -5.98 0.60 5.36
N PHE A 57 -4.71 0.20 5.50
CA PHE A 57 -3.72 0.89 6.34
C PHE A 57 -2.51 1.41 5.57
N PHE A 58 -2.26 0.86 4.36
CA PHE A 58 -1.11 1.16 3.54
C PHE A 58 -1.51 1.45 2.08
N SER A 59 -0.64 2.12 1.34
CA SER A 59 -0.88 2.43 -0.06
C SER A 59 -0.66 1.21 -0.98
N ALA A 60 -1.23 1.26 -2.20
CA ALA A 60 -0.97 0.26 -3.23
C ALA A 60 0.53 0.16 -3.62
N LYS A 61 1.29 1.25 -3.50
CA LYS A 61 2.75 1.22 -3.69
C LYS A 61 3.43 0.39 -2.60
N HIS A 62 3.02 0.56 -1.35
CA HIS A 62 3.53 -0.26 -0.25
C HIS A 62 3.14 -1.73 -0.44
N PHE A 63 1.91 -2.02 -0.87
CA PHE A 63 1.46 -3.40 -1.11
C PHE A 63 2.38 -4.13 -2.11
N ARG A 64 2.59 -3.56 -3.30
CA ARG A 64 3.48 -4.18 -4.30
C ARG A 64 4.94 -4.27 -3.81
N GLY A 65 5.39 -3.24 -3.09
CA GLY A 65 6.74 -3.21 -2.53
C GLY A 65 6.95 -4.28 -1.47
N VAL A 66 6.02 -4.47 -0.53
CA VAL A 66 6.08 -5.50 0.52
C VAL A 66 5.95 -6.90 -0.07
N TYR A 67 5.09 -7.09 -1.07
CA TYR A 67 4.98 -8.36 -1.78
C TYR A 67 6.33 -8.79 -2.37
N ILE A 68 7.00 -7.91 -3.09
CA ILE A 68 8.31 -8.19 -3.70
C ILE A 68 9.38 -8.35 -2.63
N LEU A 69 9.46 -7.44 -1.65
CA LEU A 69 10.43 -7.49 -0.56
C LEU A 69 10.31 -8.81 0.23
N GLY A 70 9.09 -9.21 0.57
CA GLY A 70 8.80 -10.44 1.29
C GLY A 70 9.27 -11.67 0.54
N GLY A 71 8.98 -11.74 -0.75
CA GLY A 71 9.47 -12.83 -1.59
C GLY A 71 10.99 -12.82 -1.71
N PHE A 72 11.62 -11.67 -1.96
CA PHE A 72 13.09 -11.58 -2.00
C PHE A 72 13.74 -12.05 -0.71
N CYS A 73 13.30 -11.55 0.44
CA CYS A 73 13.83 -11.95 1.75
C CYS A 73 13.57 -13.44 2.03
N GLY A 74 12.40 -13.95 1.64
CA GLY A 74 12.08 -15.36 1.75
C GLY A 74 13.02 -16.24 0.94
N GLY A 75 13.22 -15.92 -0.33
CA GLY A 75 14.14 -16.64 -1.21
C GLY A 75 15.58 -16.55 -0.75
N LEU A 76 16.04 -15.38 -0.29
CA LEU A 76 17.38 -15.20 0.25
C LEU A 76 17.61 -16.01 1.52
N LEU A 77 16.65 -15.99 2.46
CA LEU A 77 16.77 -16.77 3.70
C LEU A 77 16.77 -18.28 3.42
N TYR A 78 15.94 -18.74 2.48
CA TYR A 78 15.95 -20.11 2.01
C TYR A 78 17.33 -20.51 1.45
N MET A 79 17.89 -19.71 0.54
CA MET A 79 19.22 -19.95 -0.04
C MET A 79 20.31 -19.96 1.04
N LEU A 80 20.28 -18.99 1.96
CA LEU A 80 21.25 -18.91 3.05
C LEU A 80 21.18 -20.17 3.92
N ALA A 81 19.98 -20.57 4.35
CA ALA A 81 19.80 -21.73 5.21
C ALA A 81 20.31 -23.04 4.56
N TYR A 82 19.97 -23.25 3.31
CA TYR A 82 20.37 -24.46 2.58
C TYR A 82 21.89 -24.55 2.30
N ASN A 83 22.57 -23.41 2.20
CA ASN A 83 24.02 -23.40 1.98
C ASN A 83 24.84 -23.37 3.28
N VAL A 84 24.25 -22.88 4.39
CA VAL A 84 24.99 -22.71 5.66
C VAL A 84 24.76 -23.89 6.61
N PHE A 85 23.54 -24.43 6.69
CA PHE A 85 23.24 -25.49 7.64
C PHE A 85 23.52 -26.88 7.06
N PRO A 86 24.42 -27.69 7.70
CA PRO A 86 24.72 -29.04 7.24
C PRO A 86 23.51 -29.97 7.14
N TYR A 87 22.47 -29.72 7.93
CA TYR A 87 21.19 -30.46 7.88
C TYR A 87 20.57 -30.54 6.48
N PHE A 88 20.80 -29.53 5.64
CA PHE A 88 20.21 -29.44 4.30
C PHE A 88 21.16 -29.90 3.17
N SER A 89 22.38 -30.34 3.49
CA SER A 89 23.41 -30.69 2.49
C SER A 89 22.92 -31.71 1.46
N ASP A 90 22.23 -32.76 1.91
CA ASP A 90 21.76 -33.84 1.03
C ASP A 90 20.62 -33.39 0.09
N SER A 91 19.84 -32.41 0.53
CA SER A 91 18.71 -31.87 -0.23
C SER A 91 19.05 -30.66 -1.08
N LEU A 92 20.25 -30.05 -0.91
CA LEU A 92 20.68 -28.82 -1.57
C LEU A 92 20.51 -28.85 -3.10
N TYR A 93 20.86 -29.97 -3.73
CA TYR A 93 20.82 -30.12 -5.20
C TYR A 93 19.43 -30.38 -5.78
N TYR A 94 18.50 -30.82 -4.95
CA TYR A 94 17.15 -31.24 -5.39
C TYR A 94 16.06 -30.29 -4.90
N SER A 95 16.41 -29.41 -3.97
CA SER A 95 15.47 -28.50 -3.34
C SER A 95 15.10 -27.34 -4.27
N TYR A 96 13.83 -26.99 -4.26
CA TYR A 96 13.30 -25.85 -5.01
C TYR A 96 12.24 -25.13 -4.16
N LEU A 97 12.09 -23.85 -4.40
CA LEU A 97 11.12 -22.99 -3.73
C LEU A 97 10.05 -22.55 -4.73
N LEU A 98 8.78 -22.66 -4.34
CA LEU A 98 7.63 -22.24 -5.14
C LEU A 98 6.59 -21.61 -4.23
N GLY A 99 5.95 -20.56 -4.71
CA GLY A 99 4.76 -19.98 -4.09
C GLY A 99 4.92 -18.53 -3.67
N ALA A 100 3.78 -17.84 -3.65
CA ALA A 100 3.66 -16.46 -3.18
C ALA A 100 3.65 -16.33 -1.65
N SER A 101 3.66 -17.45 -0.93
CA SER A 101 3.33 -17.51 0.50
C SER A 101 4.26 -16.71 1.41
N ALA A 102 5.57 -16.60 1.08
CA ALA A 102 6.50 -15.73 1.79
C ALA A 102 6.09 -14.25 1.64
N SER A 103 5.71 -13.84 0.44
CA SER A 103 5.17 -12.49 0.16
C SER A 103 3.85 -12.23 0.89
N VAL A 104 2.97 -13.23 0.92
CA VAL A 104 1.69 -13.16 1.65
C VAL A 104 1.92 -13.01 3.14
N LEU A 105 2.84 -13.81 3.73
CA LEU A 105 3.15 -13.70 5.15
C LEU A 105 3.80 -12.36 5.49
N ALA A 106 4.61 -11.78 4.60
CA ALA A 106 5.13 -10.43 4.77
C ALA A 106 3.99 -9.39 4.88
N ILE A 107 2.95 -9.50 4.05
CA ILE A 107 1.76 -8.64 4.09
C ILE A 107 1.01 -8.82 5.41
N VAL A 108 0.78 -10.07 5.85
CA VAL A 108 0.11 -10.38 7.11
C VAL A 108 0.86 -9.77 8.29
N VAL A 109 2.17 -10.03 8.37
CA VAL A 109 3.01 -9.55 9.49
C VAL A 109 3.11 -8.02 9.48
N ALA A 110 3.29 -7.39 8.32
CA ALA A 110 3.32 -5.93 8.21
C ALA A 110 2.02 -5.30 8.73
N THR A 111 0.87 -5.89 8.38
CA THR A 111 -0.43 -5.42 8.85
C THR A 111 -0.60 -5.65 10.36
N ALA A 112 -0.15 -6.80 10.86
CA ALA A 112 -0.22 -7.13 12.29
C ALA A 112 0.69 -6.25 13.16
N VAL A 113 1.84 -5.81 12.63
CA VAL A 113 2.72 -4.84 13.31
C VAL A 113 2.09 -3.46 13.35
N ARG A 114 1.37 -3.07 12.29
CA ARG A 114 0.69 -1.77 12.20
C ARG A 114 -0.54 -1.71 13.08
N GLU A 115 -1.38 -2.74 13.04
CA GLU A 115 -2.67 -2.82 13.72
C GLU A 115 -2.81 -4.17 14.45
N PRO A 116 -2.07 -4.35 15.56
CA PRO A 116 -1.97 -5.65 16.25
C PRO A 116 -3.28 -6.13 16.84
N ASP A 117 -4.13 -5.24 17.25
CA ASP A 117 -5.40 -5.56 17.92
C ASP A 117 -6.60 -5.58 16.95
N TYR A 118 -6.34 -5.44 15.64
CA TYR A 118 -7.41 -5.50 14.64
C TYR A 118 -8.16 -6.86 14.71
N PRO A 119 -9.51 -6.86 14.81
CA PRO A 119 -10.31 -8.08 14.91
C PRO A 119 -10.47 -8.73 13.52
N VAL A 120 -9.97 -9.95 13.36
CA VAL A 120 -10.20 -10.79 12.19
C VAL A 120 -11.26 -11.83 12.53
N HIS A 121 -12.33 -11.87 11.73
CA HIS A 121 -13.43 -12.81 11.94
C HIS A 121 -13.25 -14.08 11.10
N PHE A 122 -13.06 -15.20 11.75
CA PHE A 122 -13.01 -16.51 11.12
C PHE A 122 -14.35 -17.23 11.30
N MET A 123 -14.84 -17.87 10.24
CA MET A 123 -16.16 -18.49 10.19
C MET A 123 -16.37 -19.56 11.30
N PHE A 124 -15.33 -20.33 11.66
CA PHE A 124 -15.44 -21.44 12.62
C PHE A 124 -14.79 -21.14 13.97
N ILE A 125 -13.91 -20.16 14.07
CA ILE A 125 -13.10 -19.89 15.28
C ILE A 125 -13.63 -18.63 15.99
N GLY A 126 -14.39 -17.79 15.28
CA GLY A 126 -14.83 -16.50 15.77
C GLY A 126 -13.81 -15.39 15.55
N THR A 127 -13.77 -14.43 16.45
CA THR A 127 -12.92 -13.22 16.32
C THR A 127 -11.58 -13.43 16.99
N VAL A 128 -10.50 -13.29 16.22
CA VAL A 128 -9.11 -13.37 16.70
C VAL A 128 -8.39 -12.07 16.38
N ARG A 129 -7.56 -11.56 17.30
CA ARG A 129 -6.74 -10.36 17.03
C ARG A 129 -5.63 -10.70 16.03
N LEU A 130 -5.37 -9.80 15.09
CA LEU A 130 -4.44 -10.01 13.98
C LEU A 130 -3.02 -10.40 14.43
N LYS A 131 -2.53 -9.84 15.54
CA LYS A 131 -1.23 -10.24 16.14
C LYS A 131 -1.14 -11.72 16.44
N TYR A 132 -2.23 -12.35 16.91
CA TYR A 132 -2.23 -13.79 17.20
C TYR A 132 -2.29 -14.64 15.94
N VAL A 133 -2.94 -14.14 14.87
CA VAL A 133 -2.92 -14.80 13.57
C VAL A 133 -1.51 -14.81 12.99
N ALA A 134 -0.84 -13.65 12.97
CA ALA A 134 0.55 -13.55 12.51
C ALA A 134 1.51 -14.39 13.37
N LEU A 135 1.37 -14.32 14.69
CA LEU A 135 2.19 -15.12 15.62
C LEU A 135 2.01 -16.61 15.40
N PHE A 136 0.77 -17.07 15.25
CA PHE A 136 0.46 -18.48 14.98
C PHE A 136 1.15 -18.97 13.70
N MET A 137 1.08 -18.19 12.61
CA MET A 137 1.72 -18.53 11.34
C MET A 137 3.25 -18.63 11.51
N VAL A 138 3.88 -17.63 12.13
CA VAL A 138 5.34 -17.62 12.36
C VAL A 138 5.78 -18.77 13.26
N VAL A 139 5.06 -19.05 14.35
CA VAL A 139 5.38 -20.17 15.26
C VAL A 139 5.22 -21.50 14.54
N THR A 140 4.17 -21.66 13.73
CA THR A 140 3.97 -22.87 12.93
C THR A 140 5.15 -23.09 11.96
N ASP A 141 5.60 -22.02 11.26
CA ASP A 141 6.75 -22.12 10.37
C ASP A 141 8.05 -22.48 11.11
N LEU A 142 8.26 -21.95 12.31
CA LEU A 142 9.40 -22.32 13.15
C LEU A 142 9.37 -23.80 13.57
N LEU A 143 8.20 -24.31 13.96
CA LEU A 143 8.05 -25.70 14.39
C LEU A 143 8.23 -26.70 13.25
N PHE A 144 7.84 -26.34 12.04
CA PHE A 144 7.87 -27.20 10.86
C PHE A 144 9.06 -26.98 9.92
N MET A 145 10.05 -26.14 10.30
CA MET A 145 11.21 -25.84 9.47
C MET A 145 12.14 -27.03 9.19
N THR A 146 11.94 -28.17 9.85
CA THR A 146 12.65 -29.45 9.58
C THR A 146 11.74 -30.51 8.96
N SER A 147 10.53 -30.14 8.54
CA SER A 147 9.56 -31.03 7.90
C SER A 147 9.88 -31.28 6.42
N GLY A 148 9.06 -32.07 5.73
CA GLY A 148 9.19 -32.33 4.30
C GLY A 148 9.11 -31.08 3.40
N ASN A 149 8.59 -29.93 3.91
CA ASN A 149 8.56 -28.63 3.23
C ASN A 149 9.43 -27.60 3.95
N ALA A 150 10.55 -27.99 4.50
CA ALA A 150 11.46 -27.12 5.24
C ALA A 150 11.79 -25.80 4.50
N GLY A 151 12.06 -25.89 3.20
CA GLY A 151 12.37 -24.73 2.38
C GLY A 151 11.24 -23.69 2.34
N GLY A 152 9.99 -24.14 2.27
CA GLY A 152 8.82 -23.26 2.31
C GLY A 152 8.71 -22.54 3.65
N HIS A 153 8.84 -23.28 4.76
CA HIS A 153 8.77 -22.71 6.12
C HIS A 153 9.89 -21.69 6.38
N ILE A 154 11.11 -21.97 5.94
CA ILE A 154 12.24 -21.02 6.04
C ILE A 154 11.97 -19.76 5.22
N ALA A 155 11.46 -19.92 4.01
CA ALA A 155 11.14 -18.76 3.17
C ALA A 155 10.01 -17.90 3.78
N HIS A 156 9.02 -18.51 4.42
CA HIS A 156 7.98 -17.80 5.17
C HIS A 156 8.57 -16.94 6.28
N LEU A 157 9.53 -17.46 7.05
CA LEU A 157 10.21 -16.68 8.09
C LEU A 157 10.95 -15.47 7.50
N GLY A 158 11.58 -15.62 6.34
CA GLY A 158 12.18 -14.50 5.61
C GLY A 158 11.15 -13.44 5.20
N GLY A 159 9.98 -13.88 4.74
CA GLY A 159 8.84 -13.01 4.47
C GLY A 159 8.35 -12.27 5.72
N ALA A 160 8.18 -13.00 6.84
CA ALA A 160 7.77 -12.43 8.12
C ALA A 160 8.74 -11.33 8.60
N LEU A 161 10.05 -11.58 8.52
CA LEU A 161 11.09 -10.60 8.87
C LEU A 161 11.02 -9.36 7.97
N ALA A 162 10.78 -9.53 6.67
CA ALA A 162 10.62 -8.43 5.74
C ALA A 162 9.39 -7.56 6.06
N GLY A 163 8.25 -8.20 6.37
CA GLY A 163 7.03 -7.50 6.77
C GLY A 163 7.19 -6.71 8.05
N TRP A 164 7.82 -7.33 9.05
CA TRP A 164 8.16 -6.65 10.31
C TRP A 164 9.12 -5.47 10.09
N TRP A 165 10.18 -5.68 9.32
CA TRP A 165 11.15 -4.62 9.01
C TRP A 165 10.50 -3.45 8.29
N PHE A 166 9.67 -3.72 7.27
CA PHE A 166 8.93 -2.68 6.57
C PHE A 166 8.04 -1.86 7.51
N ALA A 167 7.15 -2.52 8.26
CA ALA A 167 6.19 -1.83 9.10
C ALA A 167 6.85 -1.06 10.24
N SER A 168 7.86 -1.66 10.90
CA SER A 168 8.64 -1.01 11.96
C SER A 168 9.51 0.14 11.43
N GLY A 169 10.03 0.01 10.21
CA GLY A 169 10.79 1.08 9.54
C GLY A 169 9.90 2.26 9.19
N LEU A 170 8.73 1.97 8.62
CA LEU A 170 7.80 3.01 8.17
C LEU A 170 7.31 3.91 9.33
N THR A 171 7.10 3.36 10.52
CA THR A 171 6.75 4.15 11.71
C THR A 171 7.87 5.10 12.14
N ARG A 172 9.11 4.83 11.73
CA ARG A 172 10.30 5.67 11.97
C ARG A 172 10.65 6.56 10.77
N GLY A 173 9.77 6.63 9.75
CA GLY A 173 9.99 7.41 8.54
C GLY A 173 10.88 6.73 7.48
N HIS A 174 11.20 5.44 7.61
CA HIS A 174 12.01 4.67 6.66
C HIS A 174 11.16 3.69 5.86
N ASP A 175 10.97 3.98 4.58
CA ASP A 175 10.29 3.07 3.66
C ASP A 175 11.28 2.08 3.03
N ALA A 176 11.33 0.86 3.56
CA ALA A 176 12.16 -0.22 3.04
C ALA A 176 11.80 -0.63 1.59
N THR A 177 10.62 -0.25 1.10
CA THR A 177 10.15 -0.59 -0.25
C THR A 177 10.39 0.51 -1.28
N ALA A 178 10.88 1.67 -0.87
CA ALA A 178 11.03 2.85 -1.73
C ALA A 178 11.93 2.59 -2.95
N TRP A 179 12.99 1.81 -2.80
CA TRP A 179 13.90 1.47 -3.90
C TRP A 179 13.24 0.53 -4.91
N ILE A 180 12.43 -0.44 -4.45
CA ILE A 180 11.65 -1.34 -5.32
C ILE A 180 10.66 -0.53 -6.13
N ASN A 181 9.92 0.36 -5.47
CA ASN A 181 8.94 1.20 -6.12
C ASN A 181 9.57 2.15 -7.15
N ARG A 182 10.74 2.73 -6.84
CA ARG A 182 11.49 3.55 -7.80
C ARG A 182 11.91 2.76 -9.03
N PHE A 183 12.39 1.54 -8.83
CA PHE A 183 12.77 0.66 -9.93
C PHE A 183 11.57 0.29 -10.81
N ILE A 184 10.44 -0.10 -10.20
CA ILE A 184 9.21 -0.41 -10.94
C ILE A 184 8.71 0.80 -11.71
N ASP A 185 8.68 1.98 -11.06
CA ASP A 185 8.22 3.22 -11.68
C ASP A 185 9.17 3.64 -12.84
N TRP A 186 10.49 3.40 -12.70
CA TRP A 186 11.47 3.62 -13.76
C TRP A 186 11.24 2.69 -14.97
N VAL A 187 11.05 1.38 -14.74
CA VAL A 187 10.71 0.42 -15.80
C VAL A 187 9.41 0.82 -16.48
N ALA A 188 8.37 1.13 -15.71
CA ALA A 188 7.08 1.55 -16.24
C ALA A 188 7.17 2.85 -17.06
N SER A 189 8.02 3.81 -16.65
CA SER A 189 8.22 5.07 -17.37
C SER A 189 8.90 4.88 -18.73
N GLY A 190 9.75 3.85 -18.87
CA GLY A 190 10.39 3.51 -20.14
C GLY A 190 9.41 2.99 -21.19
N PHE A 191 8.26 2.45 -20.77
CA PHE A 191 7.19 1.97 -21.66
C PHE A 191 6.08 2.99 -21.87
N THR A 192 6.00 4.04 -21.04
CA THR A 192 5.05 5.14 -21.23
C THR A 192 5.67 6.19 -22.15
N VAL A 193 5.17 6.29 -23.36
CA VAL A 193 5.41 7.46 -24.20
C VAL A 193 4.91 8.68 -23.40
N HIS A 194 5.84 9.50 -22.93
CA HIS A 194 5.53 10.74 -22.21
C HIS A 194 4.82 11.70 -23.19
N ARG A 195 3.52 11.52 -23.37
CA ARG A 195 2.67 12.66 -23.72
C ARG A 195 2.56 13.47 -22.43
N SER A 196 3.50 14.40 -22.24
CA SER A 196 3.29 15.47 -21.27
C SER A 196 1.92 16.04 -21.52
N PRO A 197 0.96 15.95 -20.58
CA PRO A 197 -0.28 16.71 -20.75
C PRO A 197 0.16 18.15 -20.89
N LYS A 198 -0.08 18.76 -22.07
CA LYS A 198 0.11 20.19 -22.24
C LYS A 198 -0.70 20.81 -21.12
N LYS A 199 -0.01 21.33 -20.08
CA LYS A 199 -0.69 22.06 -19.01
C LYS A 199 -1.57 23.07 -19.72
N PRO A 200 -2.89 23.07 -19.53
CA PRO A 200 -3.72 24.08 -20.13
C PRO A 200 -3.11 25.41 -19.70
N LYS A 201 -2.67 26.21 -20.66
CA LYS A 201 -2.21 27.57 -20.38
C LYS A 201 -3.44 28.26 -19.79
N MET A 202 -3.47 28.41 -18.49
CA MET A 202 -4.50 29.15 -17.80
C MET A 202 -4.38 30.57 -18.33
N LYS A 203 -5.25 30.93 -19.27
CA LYS A 203 -5.42 32.31 -19.68
C LYS A 203 -6.07 33.01 -18.50
N VAL A 204 -5.28 33.69 -17.71
CA VAL A 204 -5.80 34.60 -16.69
C VAL A 204 -6.50 35.71 -17.50
N HIS A 205 -7.82 35.60 -17.61
CA HIS A 205 -8.63 36.74 -18.00
C HIS A 205 -8.58 37.71 -16.82
N TYR A 206 -7.75 38.75 -16.95
CA TYR A 206 -7.88 39.90 -16.07
C TYR A 206 -9.28 40.45 -16.32
N GLY A 207 -10.16 40.30 -15.32
CA GLY A 207 -11.46 40.99 -15.35
C GLY A 207 -11.26 42.47 -15.63
N ASP A 208 -12.23 43.07 -16.29
CA ASP A 208 -12.20 44.48 -16.62
C ASP A 208 -12.08 45.28 -15.31
N LYS A 209 -10.92 45.84 -15.05
CA LYS A 209 -10.63 46.58 -13.81
C LYS A 209 -11.64 47.68 -13.53
N ALA A 210 -12.24 48.21 -14.57
CA ALA A 210 -13.31 49.24 -14.48
C ALA A 210 -14.57 48.64 -13.82
N LYS A 211 -14.98 47.43 -14.21
CA LYS A 211 -16.14 46.73 -13.62
C LYS A 211 -15.90 46.31 -12.18
N ASP A 212 -14.67 45.86 -11.85
CA ASP A 212 -14.30 45.52 -10.47
C ASP A 212 -14.28 46.77 -9.57
N TYR A 213 -13.82 47.90 -10.08
CA TYR A 213 -13.87 49.19 -9.38
C TYR A 213 -15.30 49.66 -9.16
N GLU A 214 -16.15 49.59 -10.17
CA GLU A 214 -17.56 49.95 -10.07
C GLU A 214 -18.33 49.04 -9.10
N TYR A 215 -18.10 47.74 -9.17
CA TYR A 215 -18.66 46.78 -8.23
C TYR A 215 -18.25 47.05 -6.78
N ASN A 216 -16.95 47.27 -6.53
CA ASN A 216 -16.43 47.58 -5.19
C ASN A 216 -16.94 48.93 -4.66
N ALA A 217 -17.05 49.96 -5.52
CA ALA A 217 -17.61 51.25 -5.15
C ALA A 217 -19.08 51.12 -4.76
N ARG A 218 -19.89 50.38 -5.53
CA ARG A 218 -21.30 50.11 -5.23
C ARG A 218 -21.49 49.32 -3.95
N LYS A 219 -20.62 48.32 -3.73
CA LYS A 219 -20.63 47.53 -2.50
C LYS A 219 -20.33 48.39 -1.27
N LYS A 220 -19.36 49.29 -1.37
CA LYS A 220 -19.00 50.21 -0.31
C LYS A 220 -20.14 51.20 0.00
N GLN A 221 -20.77 51.80 -1.01
CA GLN A 221 -21.91 52.69 -0.86
C GLN A 221 -23.09 52.02 -0.15
N ASN A 222 -23.42 50.78 -0.53
CA ASN A 222 -24.45 50.02 0.15
C ASN A 222 -24.10 49.72 1.61
N SER A 223 -22.84 49.42 1.93
CA SER A 223 -22.39 49.20 3.31
C SER A 223 -22.52 50.48 4.14
N ASP A 224 -22.03 51.59 3.62
CA ASP A 224 -22.10 52.90 4.29
C ASP A 224 -23.56 53.37 4.52
N GLU A 225 -24.47 53.07 3.58
CA GLU A 225 -25.91 53.33 3.73
C GLU A 225 -26.54 52.47 4.83
N ILE A 226 -26.24 51.17 4.89
CA ILE A 226 -26.73 50.29 5.92
C ILE A 226 -26.20 50.70 7.29
N ASP A 227 -24.94 51.07 7.40
CA ASP A 227 -24.33 51.55 8.65
C ASP A 227 -25.02 52.81 9.15
N ARG A 228 -25.35 53.74 8.25
CA ARG A 228 -26.12 54.94 8.58
C ARG A 228 -27.54 54.63 9.10
N ILE A 229 -28.22 53.66 8.48
CA ILE A 229 -29.55 53.22 8.89
C ILE A 229 -29.48 52.57 10.28
N LEU A 230 -28.47 51.74 10.53
CA LEU A 230 -28.21 51.11 11.82
C LEU A 230 -27.94 52.12 12.93
N ASP A 231 -27.15 53.17 12.66
CA ASP A 231 -26.90 54.25 13.57
C ASP A 231 -28.16 55.06 13.88
N LYS A 232 -29.05 55.31 12.92
CA LYS A 232 -30.32 55.97 13.10
C LYS A 232 -31.27 55.09 13.92
N LEU A 233 -31.31 53.79 13.65
CA LEU A 233 -32.07 52.80 14.42
C LEU A 233 -31.66 52.81 15.89
N ARG A 234 -30.33 52.84 16.16
CA ARG A 234 -29.76 52.85 17.51
C ARG A 234 -30.07 54.12 18.29
N LYS A 235 -30.12 55.29 17.60
CA LYS A 235 -30.33 56.59 18.26
C LYS A 235 -31.81 56.93 18.43
N SER A 236 -32.66 56.58 17.50
CA SER A 236 -34.04 57.11 17.42
C SER A 236 -35.11 56.01 17.32
N GLY A 237 -34.72 54.71 17.39
CA GLY A 237 -35.65 53.57 17.34
C GLY A 237 -36.17 53.25 15.96
N TYR A 238 -36.86 52.09 15.84
CA TYR A 238 -37.35 51.55 14.58
C TYR A 238 -38.42 52.41 13.90
N ASP A 239 -39.24 53.11 14.68
CA ASP A 239 -40.33 53.98 14.16
C ASP A 239 -39.82 55.24 13.48
N SER A 240 -38.58 55.62 13.71
CA SER A 240 -37.92 56.75 13.05
C SER A 240 -37.42 56.46 11.64
N LEU A 241 -37.42 55.21 11.22
CA LEU A 241 -36.97 54.79 9.90
C LEU A 241 -38.08 54.99 8.86
N THR A 242 -37.67 55.49 7.68
CA THR A 242 -38.57 55.57 6.53
C THR A 242 -38.89 54.20 5.94
N SER A 243 -39.92 54.08 5.13
CA SER A 243 -40.31 52.83 4.47
C SER A 243 -39.18 52.22 3.64
N ASP A 244 -38.39 53.08 2.95
CA ASP A 244 -37.26 52.65 2.13
C ASP A 244 -36.06 52.18 2.97
N GLU A 245 -35.79 52.87 4.10
CA GLU A 245 -34.75 52.46 5.06
C GLU A 245 -35.11 51.09 5.72
N LYS A 246 -36.35 50.85 6.07
CA LYS A 246 -36.85 49.57 6.60
C LYS A 246 -36.68 48.45 5.56
N LYS A 247 -36.95 48.73 4.29
CA LYS A 247 -36.80 47.77 3.20
C LYS A 247 -35.31 47.46 2.95
N SER A 248 -34.46 48.48 2.91
CA SER A 248 -32.99 48.27 2.75
C SER A 248 -32.41 47.43 3.86
N LEU A 249 -32.81 47.67 5.11
CA LEU A 249 -32.38 46.90 6.26
C LEU A 249 -32.84 45.42 6.16
N PHE A 250 -34.10 45.20 5.76
CA PHE A 250 -34.62 43.85 5.58
C PHE A 250 -33.91 43.08 4.46
N ASP A 251 -33.64 43.72 3.33
CA ASP A 251 -32.93 43.11 2.20
C ASP A 251 -31.50 42.80 2.55
N ALA A 252 -30.84 43.61 3.40
CA ALA A 252 -29.51 43.34 3.90
C ALA A 252 -29.45 42.16 4.87
N SER A 253 -30.53 41.91 5.65
CA SER A 253 -30.60 40.79 6.61
C SER A 253 -30.76 39.41 5.95
N LYS A 254 -31.13 39.37 4.65
CA LYS A 254 -31.34 38.13 3.88
C LYS A 254 -30.11 37.65 3.14
N LYS A 255 -28.99 38.41 3.14
CA LYS A 255 -27.72 38.09 2.50
C LYS A 255 -26.71 37.55 3.53
#